data_a05af323e92fa88c609aee1cfbc76dc7
#
_entry.id   a05af323e92fa88c609aee1cfbc76dc7
#
_cell.length_a   1.000
_cell.length_b   1.000
_cell.length_c   1.000
_cell.angle_alpha   90.00
_cell.angle_beta   90.00
_cell.angle_gamma   90.00
#
_symmetry.space_group_name_H-M   'P 1'
#
loop_
_entity.id
_entity.type
_entity.pdbx_description
1 polymer ?
#
loop_
_entity_poly.entity_id
_entity_poly.type
_entity_poly.pdbx_seq_one_letter_code
_entity_poly.pdbx_strand_id
1 'polypeptide(L)'
;AKHVGRGIPCSVRGDLVPVEAGPVLILNGDQSEVQVQQQMRELEFEPTDPVTVVMGWDLNWYYRFVKLIKKHQPKLVIIDSITGCSRGSAFDENKKEFAGPIYWLSNNNGRLFPGCTILLIHHANKTGGFRGSSAIRDAVDEVWGLKRPTAAQRERTGANARLIQVEKSRAGRDGSQLLMKLEEDLTFSLADYCEVDGDSASPASVVDRVLQRLRAVHPRGLTRSDLASDPLCGGSVAAIRKALQRLVSRGLLEA
;
A
#
# COMPACT_ATOMS: atom_id res chain seq x y z
N ALA A 1 -9.42 -9.11 -2.01
CA ALA A 1 -9.64 -10.57 -1.88
C ALA A 1 -10.17 -11.17 -3.20
N LYS A 2 -11.29 -10.69 -3.74
CA LYS A 2 -11.95 -11.25 -4.95
C LYS A 2 -11.01 -11.28 -6.17
N HIS A 3 -10.29 -10.17 -6.45
CA HIS A 3 -9.32 -10.11 -7.55
C HIS A 3 -8.21 -11.15 -7.42
N VAL A 4 -7.60 -11.28 -6.24
CA VAL A 4 -6.57 -12.30 -6.00
C VAL A 4 -7.15 -13.71 -6.06
N GLY A 5 -8.31 -13.94 -5.43
CA GLY A 5 -8.96 -15.24 -5.45
C GLY A 5 -9.24 -15.75 -6.86
N ARG A 6 -9.79 -14.90 -7.71
CA ARG A 6 -10.21 -15.25 -9.08
C ARG A 6 -9.17 -14.96 -10.16
N GLY A 7 -8.04 -14.31 -9.84
CA GLY A 7 -7.06 -13.85 -10.83
C GLY A 7 -7.60 -12.74 -11.73
N ILE A 8 -8.51 -11.91 -11.23
CA ILE A 8 -9.06 -10.80 -12.00
C ILE A 8 -8.01 -9.70 -12.12
N PRO A 9 -7.60 -9.30 -13.34
CA PRO A 9 -6.64 -8.22 -13.52
C PRO A 9 -7.14 -6.90 -12.89
N CYS A 10 -6.20 -6.11 -12.38
CA CYS A 10 -6.49 -4.76 -11.91
C CYS A 10 -6.22 -3.75 -13.03
N SER A 11 -7.15 -2.83 -13.26
CA SER A 11 -6.90 -1.72 -14.17
C SER A 11 -6.06 -0.64 -13.47
N VAL A 12 -4.89 -0.35 -14.01
CA VAL A 12 -3.98 0.68 -13.50
C VAL A 12 -3.66 1.61 -14.67
N ARG A 13 -4.14 2.85 -14.63
CA ARG A 13 -3.93 3.86 -15.69
C ARG A 13 -4.38 3.38 -17.09
N GLY A 14 -5.44 2.61 -17.16
CA GLY A 14 -5.92 2.02 -18.41
C GLY A 14 -5.21 0.74 -18.84
N ASP A 15 -4.09 0.40 -18.22
CA ASP A 15 -3.41 -0.87 -18.44
C ASP A 15 -3.98 -1.96 -17.54
N LEU A 16 -4.15 -3.17 -18.05
CA LEU A 16 -4.52 -4.34 -17.28
C LEU A 16 -3.27 -4.97 -16.65
N VAL A 17 -3.13 -4.81 -15.34
CA VAL A 17 -2.07 -5.46 -14.56
C VAL A 17 -2.55 -6.85 -14.16
N PRO A 18 -1.87 -7.92 -14.58
CA PRO A 18 -2.26 -9.28 -14.23
C PRO A 18 -2.16 -9.49 -12.72
N VAL A 19 -3.12 -10.24 -12.16
CA VAL A 19 -3.12 -10.66 -10.77
C VAL A 19 -2.95 -12.16 -10.71
N GLU A 20 -1.92 -12.63 -10.00
CA GLU A 20 -1.72 -14.06 -9.78
C GLU A 20 -2.87 -14.61 -8.92
N ALA A 21 -3.64 -15.55 -9.51
CA ALA A 21 -4.74 -16.20 -8.82
C ALA A 21 -4.24 -17.08 -7.68
N GLY A 22 -4.98 -17.12 -6.58
CA GLY A 22 -4.70 -18.05 -5.49
C GLY A 22 -5.54 -17.84 -4.25
N PRO A 23 -5.48 -18.76 -3.28
CA PRO A 23 -6.29 -18.68 -2.08
C PRO A 23 -6.04 -17.40 -1.28
N VAL A 24 -7.11 -16.89 -0.70
CA VAL A 24 -7.08 -15.71 0.17
C VAL A 24 -7.58 -16.10 1.55
N LEU A 25 -6.88 -15.66 2.59
CA LEU A 25 -7.26 -15.85 3.97
C LEU A 25 -7.59 -14.50 4.61
N ILE A 26 -8.78 -14.35 5.14
CA ILE A 26 -9.22 -13.15 5.88
C ILE A 26 -9.33 -13.52 7.35
N LEU A 27 -8.53 -12.86 8.18
CA LEU A 27 -8.51 -13.01 9.63
C LEU A 27 -9.21 -11.79 10.24
N ASN A 28 -10.45 -11.99 10.71
CA ASN A 28 -11.32 -10.91 11.17
C ASN A 28 -11.38 -10.87 12.71
N GLY A 29 -11.19 -9.68 13.28
CA GLY A 29 -11.32 -9.42 14.70
C GLY A 29 -12.33 -8.31 15.05
N ASP A 30 -12.83 -7.57 14.06
CA ASP A 30 -13.67 -6.38 14.30
C ASP A 30 -15.16 -6.60 14.05
N GLN A 31 -15.50 -7.28 12.97
CA GLN A 31 -16.87 -7.40 12.50
C GLN A 31 -17.53 -8.68 13.00
N SER A 32 -18.84 -8.65 13.12
CA SER A 32 -19.64 -9.84 13.38
C SER A 32 -19.74 -10.72 12.12
N GLU A 33 -20.01 -12.02 12.32
CA GLU A 33 -20.18 -12.96 11.22
C GLU A 33 -21.29 -12.52 10.24
N VAL A 34 -22.39 -12.01 10.76
CA VAL A 34 -23.53 -11.50 9.97
C VAL A 34 -23.10 -10.34 9.06
N GLN A 35 -22.31 -9.40 9.59
CA GLN A 35 -21.80 -8.27 8.80
C GLN A 35 -20.86 -8.73 7.69
N VAL A 36 -19.95 -9.66 8.00
CA VAL A 36 -19.03 -10.21 7.00
C VAL A 36 -19.79 -10.95 5.91
N GLN A 37 -20.78 -11.79 6.28
CA GLN A 37 -21.59 -12.51 5.29
C GLN A 37 -22.39 -11.55 4.41
N GLN A 38 -22.94 -10.48 4.97
CA GLN A 38 -23.64 -9.47 4.18
C GLN A 38 -22.69 -8.77 3.20
N GLN A 39 -21.53 -8.32 3.65
CA GLN A 39 -20.53 -7.68 2.78
C GLN A 39 -20.05 -8.63 1.66
N MET A 40 -19.85 -9.91 1.97
CA MET A 40 -19.46 -10.87 0.94
C MET A 40 -20.54 -11.05 -0.13
N ARG A 41 -21.84 -11.05 0.26
CA ARG A 41 -22.95 -11.08 -0.70
C ARG A 41 -23.01 -9.80 -1.56
N GLU A 42 -22.90 -8.63 -0.94
CA GLU A 42 -22.90 -7.34 -1.63
C GLU A 42 -21.74 -7.21 -2.63
N LEU A 43 -20.59 -7.81 -2.30
CA LEU A 43 -19.42 -7.89 -3.16
C LEU A 43 -19.46 -9.10 -4.13
N GLU A 44 -20.58 -9.83 -4.19
CA GLU A 44 -20.80 -10.97 -5.09
C GLU A 44 -19.73 -12.08 -4.96
N PHE A 45 -19.34 -12.41 -3.72
CA PHE A 45 -18.53 -13.60 -3.50
C PHE A 45 -19.37 -14.85 -3.67
N GLU A 46 -18.80 -15.82 -4.39
CA GLU A 46 -19.41 -17.13 -4.61
C GLU A 46 -18.87 -18.16 -3.60
N PRO A 47 -19.63 -19.19 -3.24
CA PRO A 47 -19.15 -20.27 -2.37
C PRO A 47 -17.92 -21.01 -2.91
N THR A 48 -17.69 -20.93 -4.20
CA THR A 48 -16.54 -21.54 -4.91
C THR A 48 -15.30 -20.66 -4.93
N ASP A 49 -15.40 -19.40 -4.50
CA ASP A 49 -14.24 -18.52 -4.43
C ASP A 49 -13.21 -19.06 -3.42
N PRO A 50 -11.92 -19.07 -3.77
CA PRO A 50 -10.89 -19.57 -2.89
C PRO A 50 -10.57 -18.54 -1.77
N VAL A 51 -11.60 -18.12 -1.03
CA VAL A 51 -11.53 -17.15 0.05
C VAL A 51 -12.02 -17.80 1.34
N THR A 52 -11.17 -17.85 2.35
CA THR A 52 -11.51 -18.38 3.68
C THR A 52 -11.53 -17.22 4.69
N VAL A 53 -12.62 -17.10 5.42
CA VAL A 53 -12.74 -16.12 6.53
C VAL A 53 -12.65 -16.85 7.87
N VAL A 54 -11.80 -16.36 8.76
CA VAL A 54 -11.67 -16.85 10.14
C VAL A 54 -12.09 -15.72 11.08
N MET A 55 -13.15 -15.97 11.82
CA MET A 55 -13.72 -15.01 12.76
C MET A 55 -13.03 -15.06 14.12
N GLY A 56 -13.06 -13.93 14.86
CA GLY A 56 -12.54 -13.83 16.22
C GLY A 56 -11.04 -14.10 16.31
N TRP A 57 -10.27 -13.61 15.32
CA TRP A 57 -8.83 -13.82 15.26
C TRP A 57 -8.07 -13.05 16.35
N ASP A 58 -6.98 -13.65 16.86
CA ASP A 58 -6.01 -12.99 17.72
C ASP A 58 -4.61 -13.10 17.11
N LEU A 59 -3.90 -11.97 17.03
CA LEU A 59 -2.56 -11.86 16.45
C LEU A 59 -1.50 -12.69 17.19
N ASN A 60 -1.74 -13.04 18.46
CA ASN A 60 -0.82 -13.87 19.25
C ASN A 60 -0.96 -15.37 18.94
N TRP A 61 -1.89 -15.78 18.10
CA TRP A 61 -2.08 -17.20 17.74
C TRP A 61 -1.10 -17.68 16.66
N TYR A 62 0.21 -17.51 16.88
CA TYR A 62 1.26 -17.85 15.93
C TYR A 62 1.19 -19.28 15.39
N TYR A 63 1.01 -20.26 16.27
CA TYR A 63 0.92 -21.67 15.87
C TYR A 63 -0.31 -21.92 14.99
N ARG A 64 -1.46 -21.33 15.34
CA ARG A 64 -2.70 -21.44 14.56
C ARG A 64 -2.54 -20.76 13.19
N PHE A 65 -1.84 -19.61 13.16
CA PHE A 65 -1.50 -18.92 11.92
C PHE A 65 -0.69 -19.83 10.98
N VAL A 66 0.40 -20.42 11.45
CA VAL A 66 1.22 -21.34 10.65
C VAL A 66 0.42 -22.54 10.15
N LYS A 67 -0.48 -23.10 10.96
CA LYS A 67 -1.39 -24.19 10.52
C LYS A 67 -2.31 -23.75 9.39
N LEU A 68 -2.91 -22.57 9.48
CA LEU A 68 -3.77 -22.02 8.44
C LEU A 68 -3.00 -21.78 7.14
N ILE A 69 -1.80 -21.16 7.23
CA ILE A 69 -0.93 -20.98 6.07
C ILE A 69 -0.61 -22.31 5.37
N LYS A 70 -0.20 -23.33 6.13
CA LYS A 70 0.12 -24.66 5.57
C LYS A 70 -1.09 -25.33 4.94
N LYS A 71 -2.29 -25.15 5.54
CA LYS A 71 -3.53 -25.75 5.04
C LYS A 71 -4.03 -25.10 3.76
N HIS A 72 -4.03 -23.77 3.72
CA HIS A 72 -4.67 -23.00 2.65
C HIS A 72 -3.69 -22.49 1.59
N GLN A 73 -2.39 -22.42 1.90
CA GLN A 73 -1.32 -21.90 1.04
C GLN A 73 -1.72 -20.56 0.37
N PRO A 74 -2.15 -19.54 1.16
CA PRO A 74 -2.71 -18.33 0.61
C PRO A 74 -1.65 -17.49 -0.12
N LYS A 75 -2.07 -16.86 -1.22
CA LYS A 75 -1.31 -15.78 -1.86
C LYS A 75 -1.46 -14.45 -1.12
N LEU A 76 -2.60 -14.26 -0.46
CA LEU A 76 -2.91 -13.06 0.30
C LEU A 76 -3.54 -13.43 1.63
N VAL A 77 -2.99 -12.86 2.71
CA VAL A 77 -3.63 -12.83 4.03
C VAL A 77 -4.05 -11.41 4.35
N ILE A 78 -5.30 -11.20 4.73
CA ILE A 78 -5.83 -9.92 5.19
C ILE A 78 -6.14 -10.05 6.67
N ILE A 79 -5.61 -9.15 7.50
CA ILE A 79 -5.89 -9.08 8.94
C ILE A 79 -6.69 -7.81 9.20
N ASP A 80 -7.96 -7.95 9.58
CA ASP A 80 -8.92 -6.86 9.72
C ASP A 80 -9.58 -6.88 11.12
N SER A 81 -9.18 -6.00 11.97
CA SER A 81 -8.08 -5.03 11.91
C SER A 81 -7.00 -5.42 12.92
N ILE A 82 -5.84 -4.74 12.88
CA ILE A 82 -4.79 -4.93 13.91
C ILE A 82 -5.40 -4.77 15.31
N THR A 83 -6.15 -3.68 15.56
CA THR A 83 -6.74 -3.40 16.86
C THR A 83 -7.78 -4.47 17.26
N GLY A 84 -8.65 -4.86 16.34
CA GLY A 84 -9.66 -5.90 16.59
C GLY A 84 -9.06 -7.27 16.89
N CYS A 85 -7.98 -7.61 16.17
CA CYS A 85 -7.23 -8.85 16.34
C CYS A 85 -6.20 -8.81 17.49
N SER A 86 -6.15 -7.73 18.28
CA SER A 86 -5.22 -7.58 19.41
C SER A 86 -5.93 -7.43 20.75
N ARG A 87 -7.21 -7.79 20.85
CA ARG A 87 -8.01 -7.65 22.09
C ARG A 87 -7.44 -8.46 23.26
N GLY A 88 -6.73 -9.54 22.98
CA GLY A 88 -5.99 -10.33 23.97
C GLY A 88 -4.60 -9.80 24.30
N SER A 89 -4.17 -8.68 23.71
CA SER A 89 -2.85 -8.10 23.99
C SER A 89 -2.78 -7.53 25.40
N ALA A 90 -1.68 -7.81 26.10
CA ALA A 90 -1.37 -7.20 27.38
C ALA A 90 -0.87 -5.74 27.25
N PHE A 91 -0.60 -5.28 26.05
CA PHE A 91 0.02 -3.97 25.77
C PHE A 91 -0.96 -3.02 25.11
N ASP A 92 -0.89 -1.75 25.51
CA ASP A 92 -1.57 -0.64 24.84
C ASP A 92 -0.99 -0.41 23.44
N GLU A 93 -1.83 -0.02 22.48
CA GLU A 93 -1.48 0.22 21.08
C GLU A 93 -0.36 1.26 20.90
N ASN A 94 -0.19 2.18 21.85
CA ASN A 94 0.86 3.20 21.84
C ASN A 94 2.21 2.68 22.36
N LYS A 95 2.27 1.47 22.87
CA LYS A 95 3.51 0.84 23.34
C LYS A 95 4.20 0.09 22.20
N LYS A 96 5.53 0.12 22.18
CA LYS A 96 6.33 -0.59 21.16
C LYS A 96 6.12 -2.11 21.19
N GLU A 97 5.84 -2.66 22.37
CA GLU A 97 5.62 -4.09 22.61
C GLU A 97 4.36 -4.59 21.88
N PHE A 98 3.39 -3.70 21.62
CA PHE A 98 2.19 -4.01 20.84
C PHE A 98 2.51 -4.46 19.41
N ALA A 99 3.61 -3.98 18.84
CA ALA A 99 4.06 -4.37 17.50
C ALA A 99 4.72 -5.77 17.45
N GLY A 100 4.91 -6.44 18.58
CA GLY A 100 5.58 -7.76 18.66
C GLY A 100 5.03 -8.80 17.67
N PRO A 101 3.70 -9.05 17.62
CA PRO A 101 3.11 -9.97 16.65
C PRO A 101 3.35 -9.56 15.19
N ILE A 102 3.38 -8.27 14.89
CA ILE A 102 3.61 -7.75 13.54
C ILE A 102 5.07 -8.00 13.13
N TYR A 103 6.02 -7.73 14.03
CA TYR A 103 7.42 -8.11 13.81
C TYR A 103 7.59 -9.61 13.59
N TRP A 104 6.85 -10.44 14.35
CA TRP A 104 6.89 -11.87 14.16
C TRP A 104 6.41 -12.26 12.74
N LEU A 105 5.31 -11.68 12.26
CA LEU A 105 4.83 -11.88 10.89
C LEU A 105 5.87 -11.47 9.85
N SER A 106 6.40 -10.27 9.95
CA SER A 106 7.40 -9.74 9.03
C SER A 106 8.69 -10.58 9.00
N ASN A 107 9.23 -10.95 10.17
CA ASN A 107 10.46 -11.74 10.27
C ASN A 107 10.31 -13.18 9.77
N ASN A 108 9.10 -13.72 9.72
CA ASN A 108 8.83 -15.08 9.25
C ASN A 108 8.26 -15.11 7.82
N ASN A 109 7.95 -13.96 7.24
CA ASN A 109 7.55 -13.89 5.83
C ASN A 109 8.73 -14.31 4.94
N GLY A 110 8.43 -15.04 3.88
CA GLY A 110 9.46 -15.65 3.03
C GLY A 110 10.08 -16.94 3.58
N ARG A 111 10.09 -17.14 4.90
CA ARG A 111 10.64 -18.35 5.56
C ARG A 111 9.56 -19.38 5.90
N LEU A 112 8.55 -19.02 6.67
CA LEU A 112 7.46 -19.92 7.08
C LEU A 112 6.28 -19.88 6.11
N PHE A 113 6.11 -18.80 5.39
CA PHE A 113 5.02 -18.55 4.44
C PHE A 113 5.53 -17.84 3.17
N PRO A 114 6.38 -18.52 2.36
CA PRO A 114 6.93 -17.95 1.15
C PRO A 114 5.85 -17.66 0.11
N GLY A 115 6.02 -16.57 -0.63
CA GLY A 115 5.07 -16.19 -1.70
C GLY A 115 3.71 -15.69 -1.21
N CYS A 116 3.58 -15.38 0.08
CA CYS A 116 2.36 -14.86 0.69
C CYS A 116 2.50 -13.36 0.97
N THR A 117 1.57 -12.56 0.50
CA THR A 117 1.45 -11.15 0.89
C THR A 117 0.57 -11.04 2.13
N ILE A 118 1.00 -10.27 3.14
CA ILE A 118 0.20 -10.00 4.34
C ILE A 118 -0.21 -8.53 4.32
N LEU A 119 -1.53 -8.28 4.27
CA LEU A 119 -2.15 -6.97 4.35
C LEU A 119 -2.74 -6.78 5.74
N LEU A 120 -2.27 -5.78 6.47
CA LEU A 120 -2.75 -5.41 7.79
C LEU A 120 -3.63 -4.16 7.67
N ILE A 121 -4.88 -4.27 8.11
CA ILE A 121 -5.79 -3.11 8.19
C ILE A 121 -5.61 -2.45 9.56
N HIS A 122 -5.43 -1.13 9.55
CA HIS A 122 -5.26 -0.33 10.75
C HIS A 122 -6.05 0.97 10.68
N HIS A 123 -6.72 1.33 11.77
CA HIS A 123 -7.50 2.56 11.82
C HIS A 123 -6.60 3.79 11.96
N ALA A 124 -6.93 4.86 11.24
CA ALA A 124 -6.32 6.16 11.44
C ALA A 124 -6.74 6.79 12.78
N ASN A 125 -5.96 7.72 13.29
CA ASN A 125 -6.37 8.56 14.41
C ASN A 125 -7.45 9.58 13.98
N LYS A 126 -8.01 10.32 14.94
CA LYS A 126 -9.09 11.29 14.69
C LYS A 126 -8.69 12.42 13.71
N THR A 127 -7.41 12.70 13.57
CA THR A 127 -6.86 13.72 12.65
C THR A 127 -6.48 13.15 11.28
N GLY A 128 -6.73 11.84 11.06
CA GLY A 128 -6.42 11.16 9.80
C GLY A 128 -4.96 10.71 9.65
N GLY A 129 -4.15 10.87 10.71
CA GLY A 129 -2.77 10.38 10.76
C GLY A 129 -2.69 8.94 11.27
N PHE A 130 -1.47 8.42 11.32
CA PHE A 130 -1.20 7.10 11.87
C PHE A 130 -1.58 7.03 13.35
N ARG A 131 -2.19 5.92 13.77
CA ARG A 131 -2.58 5.65 15.14
C ARG A 131 -1.62 4.65 15.78
N GLY A 132 -1.33 4.81 17.08
CA GLY A 132 -0.49 3.90 17.84
C GLY A 132 1.01 4.15 17.71
N SER A 133 1.81 3.18 18.16
CA SER A 133 3.25 3.26 18.19
C SER A 133 3.88 3.27 16.78
N SER A 134 4.91 4.09 16.57
CA SER A 134 5.71 4.06 15.33
C SER A 134 6.30 2.67 15.05
N ALA A 135 6.50 1.84 16.07
CA ALA A 135 6.99 0.46 15.94
C ALA A 135 6.11 -0.40 15.01
N ILE A 136 4.80 -0.11 14.93
CA ILE A 136 3.89 -0.79 13.98
C ILE A 136 4.30 -0.46 12.53
N ARG A 137 4.60 0.82 12.24
CA ARG A 137 5.07 1.25 10.91
C ARG A 137 6.45 0.65 10.59
N ASP A 138 7.33 0.57 11.60
CA ASP A 138 8.68 0.06 11.42
C ASP A 138 8.69 -1.44 11.11
N ALA A 139 7.70 -2.17 11.63
CA ALA A 139 7.58 -3.62 11.47
C ALA A 139 7.17 -4.08 10.07
N VAL A 140 6.65 -3.19 9.21
CA VAL A 140 6.12 -3.53 7.87
C VAL A 140 6.99 -2.95 6.75
N ASP A 141 6.90 -3.53 5.55
CA ASP A 141 7.67 -3.08 4.39
C ASP A 141 7.07 -1.82 3.77
N GLU A 142 5.74 -1.71 3.74
CA GLU A 142 5.02 -0.59 3.18
C GLU A 142 3.89 -0.13 4.11
N VAL A 143 3.61 1.16 4.10
CA VAL A 143 2.46 1.78 4.78
C VAL A 143 1.71 2.63 3.77
N TRP A 144 0.42 2.34 3.59
CA TRP A 144 -0.47 3.06 2.70
C TRP A 144 -1.56 3.76 3.50
N GLY A 145 -1.60 5.08 3.41
CA GLY A 145 -2.67 5.88 4.01
C GLY A 145 -3.84 6.02 3.06
N LEU A 146 -5.04 5.55 3.45
CA LEU A 146 -6.28 5.79 2.72
C LEU A 146 -6.91 7.09 3.23
N LYS A 147 -6.99 8.09 2.36
CA LYS A 147 -7.41 9.46 2.71
C LYS A 147 -8.61 9.92 1.86
N ARG A 148 -9.31 10.92 2.35
CA ARG A 148 -10.29 11.65 1.54
C ARG A 148 -9.54 12.58 0.59
N PRO A 149 -9.89 12.61 -0.72
CA PRO A 149 -9.30 13.55 -1.65
C PRO A 149 -9.66 15.00 -1.30
N THR A 150 -8.84 15.93 -1.78
CA THR A 150 -9.13 17.37 -1.70
C THR A 150 -10.40 17.74 -2.47
N ALA A 151 -10.92 18.94 -2.26
CA ALA A 151 -12.10 19.42 -3.01
C ALA A 151 -11.86 19.39 -4.52
N ALA A 152 -10.72 19.93 -4.99
CA ALA A 152 -10.35 19.94 -6.40
C ALA A 152 -10.20 18.53 -7.01
N GLN A 153 -9.68 17.57 -6.25
CA GLN A 153 -9.60 16.17 -6.68
C GLN A 153 -11.01 15.56 -6.81
N ARG A 154 -11.92 15.85 -5.86
CA ARG A 154 -13.31 15.35 -5.89
C ARG A 154 -14.12 15.95 -7.02
N GLU A 155 -13.90 17.20 -7.39
CA GLU A 155 -14.56 17.83 -8.56
C GLU A 155 -14.21 17.09 -9.85
N ARG A 156 -12.98 16.60 -9.98
CA ARG A 156 -12.53 15.85 -11.17
C ARG A 156 -12.96 14.38 -11.18
N THR A 157 -13.02 13.74 -10.02
CA THR A 157 -13.19 12.28 -9.92
C THR A 157 -14.49 11.82 -9.28
N GLY A 158 -15.28 12.77 -8.74
CA GLY A 158 -16.54 12.49 -8.06
C GLY A 158 -16.42 12.33 -6.54
N ALA A 159 -17.55 12.38 -5.86
CA ALA A 159 -17.65 12.35 -4.40
C ALA A 159 -17.11 11.04 -3.76
N ASN A 160 -17.18 9.94 -4.51
CA ASN A 160 -16.79 8.61 -4.05
C ASN A 160 -15.30 8.30 -4.24
N ALA A 161 -14.49 9.30 -4.62
CA ALA A 161 -13.07 9.11 -4.77
C ALA A 161 -12.35 8.85 -3.42
N ARG A 162 -11.27 8.10 -3.48
CA ARG A 162 -10.35 7.84 -2.36
C ARG A 162 -8.92 8.05 -2.83
N LEU A 163 -8.08 8.58 -1.94
CA LEU A 163 -6.66 8.80 -2.19
C LEU A 163 -5.86 7.77 -1.39
N ILE A 164 -5.06 6.95 -2.06
CA ILE A 164 -4.01 6.17 -1.42
C ILE A 164 -2.72 6.95 -1.48
N GLN A 165 -2.09 7.16 -0.34
CA GLN A 165 -0.75 7.74 -0.24
C GLN A 165 0.21 6.69 0.32
N VAL A 166 1.31 6.43 -0.38
CA VAL A 166 2.39 5.58 0.13
C VAL A 166 3.19 6.41 1.14
N GLU A 167 2.98 6.13 2.43
CA GLU A 167 3.61 6.87 3.54
C GLU A 167 4.98 6.30 3.90
N LYS A 168 5.22 5.02 3.59
CA LYS A 168 6.48 4.32 3.75
C LYS A 168 6.58 3.25 2.69
N SER A 169 7.75 3.10 2.08
CA SER A 169 8.06 1.96 1.20
C SER A 169 9.55 1.64 1.26
N ARG A 170 9.91 0.41 1.65
CA ARG A 170 11.30 -0.08 1.56
C ARG A 170 11.76 -0.20 0.11
N ALA A 171 10.84 -0.27 -0.84
CA ALA A 171 11.12 -0.26 -2.27
C ALA A 171 11.33 1.15 -2.86
N GLY A 172 11.36 2.20 -2.03
CA GLY A 172 11.64 3.58 -2.45
C GLY A 172 10.50 4.28 -3.18
N ARG A 173 9.25 3.90 -2.91
CA ARG A 173 8.02 4.51 -3.47
C ARG A 173 7.34 5.50 -2.53
N ASP A 174 8.06 5.96 -1.50
CA ASP A 174 7.53 6.93 -0.52
C ASP A 174 6.99 8.18 -1.24
N GLY A 175 5.84 8.66 -0.81
CA GLY A 175 5.18 9.84 -1.37
C GLY A 175 4.35 9.60 -2.63
N SER A 176 4.38 8.39 -3.23
CA SER A 176 3.49 8.05 -4.35
C SER A 176 2.03 8.15 -3.94
N GLN A 177 1.19 8.65 -4.85
CA GLN A 177 -0.24 8.81 -4.60
C GLN A 177 -1.05 8.15 -5.73
N LEU A 178 -2.12 7.47 -5.34
CA LEU A 178 -3.06 6.82 -6.25
C LEU A 178 -4.46 7.35 -5.93
N LEU A 179 -5.10 7.98 -6.90
CA LEU A 179 -6.48 8.41 -6.78
C LEU A 179 -7.40 7.33 -7.33
N MET A 180 -8.28 6.80 -6.49
CA MET A 180 -9.23 5.75 -6.85
C MET A 180 -10.65 6.30 -6.83
N LYS A 181 -11.47 5.83 -7.74
CA LYS A 181 -12.92 6.07 -7.75
C LYS A 181 -13.64 4.79 -7.35
N LEU A 182 -14.56 4.88 -6.40
CA LEU A 182 -15.48 3.79 -6.09
C LEU A 182 -16.61 3.82 -7.12
N GLU A 183 -16.74 2.74 -7.87
CA GLU A 183 -17.80 2.56 -8.86
C GLU A 183 -19.10 2.04 -8.20
N GLU A 184 -20.20 2.01 -8.95
CA GLU A 184 -21.51 1.59 -8.44
C GLU A 184 -21.55 0.10 -8.03
N ASP A 185 -20.75 -0.73 -8.68
CA ASP A 185 -20.57 -2.16 -8.37
C ASP A 185 -19.63 -2.41 -7.19
N LEU A 186 -19.32 -1.39 -6.42
CA LEU A 186 -18.38 -1.43 -5.27
C LEU A 186 -16.93 -1.82 -5.62
N THR A 187 -16.57 -1.81 -6.90
CA THR A 187 -15.17 -1.93 -7.32
C THR A 187 -14.47 -0.57 -7.30
N PHE A 188 -13.15 -0.59 -7.29
CA PHE A 188 -12.35 0.62 -7.44
C PHE A 188 -11.69 0.64 -8.81
N SER A 189 -11.95 1.70 -9.58
CA SER A 189 -11.13 2.06 -10.72
C SER A 189 -10.03 3.02 -10.30
N LEU A 190 -8.83 2.89 -10.88
CA LEU A 190 -7.80 3.90 -10.75
C LEU A 190 -8.17 5.04 -11.69
N ALA A 191 -8.78 6.08 -11.14
CA ALA A 191 -8.81 7.36 -11.78
C ALA A 191 -7.37 7.85 -11.90
N ASP A 192 -7.03 8.53 -13.01
CA ASP A 192 -5.69 8.94 -13.36
C ASP A 192 -4.81 9.30 -12.16
N TYR A 193 -3.53 8.91 -12.25
CA TYR A 193 -2.49 9.42 -11.39
C TYR A 193 -2.47 10.94 -11.56
N CYS A 194 -3.14 11.63 -10.67
CA CYS A 194 -2.99 13.07 -10.57
C CYS A 194 -1.58 13.32 -10.03
N GLU A 195 -0.68 13.77 -10.89
CA GLU A 195 0.35 14.68 -10.43
C GLU A 195 -0.40 15.73 -9.64
N VAL A 196 -0.22 15.73 -8.34
CA VAL A 196 -0.86 16.69 -7.47
C VAL A 196 -0.29 18.05 -7.84
N ASP A 197 -1.08 18.84 -8.57
CA ASP A 197 -0.77 20.25 -8.75
C ASP A 197 -0.48 20.86 -7.39
N GLY A 198 0.70 21.24 -7.23
CA GLY A 198 1.55 21.97 -6.32
C GLY A 198 1.06 22.57 -5.01
N ASP A 199 -0.03 22.17 -4.33
CA ASP A 199 -0.41 22.83 -3.06
C ASP A 199 -0.41 21.94 -1.79
N SER A 200 -0.08 20.66 -1.89
CA SER A 200 0.17 19.82 -0.71
C SER A 200 0.96 18.53 -1.00
N ALA A 201 1.57 18.40 -2.15
CA ALA A 201 2.55 17.36 -2.40
C ALA A 201 3.87 17.78 -1.74
N SER A 202 4.47 16.89 -0.98
CA SER A 202 5.92 16.95 -0.80
C SER A 202 6.50 17.07 -2.22
N PRO A 203 7.23 18.13 -2.56
CA PRO A 203 7.63 18.41 -3.93
C PRO A 203 8.35 17.17 -4.45
N ALA A 204 8.02 16.75 -5.70
CA ALA A 204 8.66 15.62 -6.35
C ALA A 204 10.16 15.69 -6.05
N SER A 205 10.72 14.60 -5.52
CA SER A 205 12.09 14.67 -5.03
C SER A 205 13.00 15.17 -6.15
N VAL A 206 14.10 15.86 -5.81
CA VAL A 206 15.06 16.31 -6.83
C VAL A 206 15.44 15.12 -7.77
N VAL A 207 15.45 13.91 -7.25
CA VAL A 207 15.71 12.67 -8.02
C VAL A 207 14.64 12.45 -9.09
N ASP A 208 13.37 12.60 -8.74
CA ASP A 208 12.25 12.35 -9.66
C ASP A 208 12.18 13.43 -10.74
N ARG A 209 12.36 14.69 -10.36
CA ARG A 209 12.42 15.80 -11.33
C ARG A 209 13.58 15.66 -12.31
N VAL A 210 14.77 15.29 -11.82
CA VAL A 210 15.95 15.03 -12.66
C VAL A 210 15.68 13.88 -13.62
N LEU A 211 15.11 12.76 -13.15
CA LEU A 211 14.78 11.63 -14.01
C LEU A 211 13.75 11.99 -15.09
N GLN A 212 12.70 12.70 -14.71
CA GLN A 212 11.67 13.17 -15.65
C GLN A 212 12.27 14.08 -16.71
N ARG A 213 13.13 15.01 -16.29
CA ARG A 213 13.80 15.93 -17.22
C ARG A 213 14.73 15.22 -18.17
N LEU A 214 15.52 14.27 -17.71
CA LEU A 214 16.39 13.45 -18.56
C LEU A 214 15.60 12.63 -19.58
N ARG A 215 14.48 12.05 -19.19
CA ARG A 215 13.58 11.33 -20.10
C ARG A 215 12.99 12.24 -21.18
N ALA A 216 12.61 13.46 -20.82
CA ALA A 216 12.01 14.41 -21.74
C ALA A 216 12.99 14.92 -22.82
N VAL A 217 14.30 14.90 -22.56
CA VAL A 217 15.31 15.37 -23.50
C VAL A 217 16.11 14.27 -24.21
N HIS A 218 15.86 13.00 -23.82
CA HIS A 218 16.49 11.86 -24.49
C HIS A 218 16.22 11.89 -26.01
N PRO A 219 17.22 11.65 -26.89
CA PRO A 219 18.59 11.16 -26.60
C PRO A 219 19.66 12.26 -26.43
N ARG A 220 19.32 13.54 -26.40
CA ARG A 220 20.31 14.64 -26.40
C ARG A 220 21.18 14.72 -25.15
N GLY A 221 20.68 14.20 -24.00
CA GLY A 221 21.34 14.31 -22.69
C GLY A 221 21.40 15.75 -22.17
N LEU A 222 21.73 15.89 -20.88
CA LEU A 222 21.96 17.17 -20.20
C LEU A 222 23.19 17.06 -19.31
N THR A 223 23.94 18.13 -19.18
CA THR A 223 25.04 18.22 -18.23
C THR A 223 24.50 18.45 -16.80
N ARG A 224 25.37 18.24 -15.81
CA ARG A 224 25.02 18.58 -14.41
C ARG A 224 24.69 20.06 -14.23
N SER A 225 25.39 20.92 -14.97
CA SER A 225 25.18 22.37 -14.96
C SER A 225 23.83 22.73 -15.54
N ASP A 226 23.44 22.09 -16.65
CA ASP A 226 22.12 22.29 -17.27
C ASP A 226 21.01 21.90 -16.35
N LEU A 227 21.13 20.72 -15.71
CA LEU A 227 20.13 20.25 -14.73
C LEU A 227 20.04 21.15 -13.48
N ALA A 228 21.17 21.72 -13.00
CA ALA A 228 21.17 22.62 -11.86
C ALA A 228 20.58 23.99 -12.18
N SER A 229 20.68 24.42 -13.44
CA SER A 229 20.14 25.70 -13.95
C SER A 229 18.69 25.56 -14.44
N ASP A 230 18.18 24.32 -14.57
CA ASP A 230 16.83 24.07 -15.07
C ASP A 230 15.78 24.33 -13.96
N PRO A 231 14.87 25.29 -14.16
CA PRO A 231 13.83 25.62 -13.20
C PRO A 231 12.94 24.41 -12.83
N LEU A 232 12.76 23.45 -13.77
CA LEU A 232 11.96 22.26 -13.57
C LEU A 232 12.62 21.25 -12.64
N CYS A 233 13.96 21.23 -12.56
CA CYS A 233 14.69 20.36 -11.64
C CYS A 233 14.72 20.89 -10.20
N GLY A 234 14.80 22.20 -10.04
CA GLY A 234 14.72 22.90 -8.76
C GLY A 234 15.62 22.29 -7.68
N GLY A 235 16.95 22.58 -7.72
CA GLY A 235 17.86 22.05 -6.71
C GLY A 235 19.26 22.67 -6.82
N SER A 236 20.01 22.67 -5.71
CA SER A 236 21.42 23.06 -5.74
C SER A 236 22.26 22.04 -6.55
N VAL A 237 23.41 22.45 -7.06
CA VAL A 237 24.37 21.57 -7.75
C VAL A 237 24.69 20.31 -6.93
N ALA A 238 24.80 20.46 -5.60
CA ALA A 238 25.03 19.33 -4.69
C ALA A 238 23.84 18.38 -4.63
N ALA A 239 22.61 18.88 -4.64
CA ALA A 239 21.38 18.07 -4.65
C ALA A 239 21.24 17.31 -5.99
N ILE A 240 21.52 17.97 -7.12
CA ILE A 240 21.52 17.34 -8.46
C ILE A 240 22.56 16.22 -8.53
N ARG A 241 23.79 16.48 -8.05
CA ARG A 241 24.85 15.45 -8.00
C ARG A 241 24.41 14.20 -7.21
N LYS A 242 23.81 14.42 -6.02
CA LYS A 242 23.29 13.33 -5.18
C LYS A 242 22.13 12.58 -5.85
N ALA A 243 21.28 13.30 -6.58
CA ALA A 243 20.18 12.72 -7.34
C ALA A 243 20.71 11.80 -8.46
N LEU A 244 21.66 12.27 -9.24
CA LEU A 244 22.29 11.48 -10.32
C LEU A 244 22.98 10.23 -9.77
N GLN A 245 23.74 10.34 -8.68
CA GLN A 245 24.34 9.17 -8.02
C GLN A 245 23.30 8.11 -7.62
N ARG A 246 22.16 8.55 -7.09
CA ARG A 246 21.06 7.64 -6.74
C ARG A 246 20.41 6.98 -7.96
N LEU A 247 20.28 7.71 -9.08
CA LEU A 247 19.73 7.16 -10.31
C LEU A 247 20.66 6.11 -10.93
N VAL A 248 21.98 6.34 -10.89
CA VAL A 248 23.00 5.37 -11.32
C VAL A 248 22.97 4.14 -10.41
N SER A 249 22.95 4.31 -9.08
CA SER A 249 22.89 3.17 -8.14
C SER A 249 21.61 2.34 -8.27
N ARG A 250 20.53 2.90 -8.85
CA ARG A 250 19.27 2.20 -9.14
C ARG A 250 19.25 1.57 -10.55
N GLY A 251 20.32 1.69 -11.33
CA GLY A 251 20.37 1.20 -12.70
C GLY A 251 19.48 1.97 -13.68
N LEU A 252 19.03 3.18 -13.33
CA LEU A 252 18.17 4.03 -14.17
C LEU A 252 18.96 4.97 -15.06
N LEU A 253 20.27 5.09 -14.84
CA LEU A 253 21.25 5.81 -15.66
C LEU A 253 22.55 5.03 -15.69
N GLU A 254 23.28 5.13 -16.79
CA GLU A 254 24.68 4.67 -16.89
C GLU A 254 25.63 5.69 -16.27
N ALA A 255 26.76 5.23 -15.73
CA ALA A 255 27.72 6.05 -14.99
C ALA A 255 28.53 7.00 -15.89
#